data_0e33f90759ef3a1feda266311adbf89b
#
_entry.id   0e33f90759ef3a1feda266311adbf89b
#
_cell.length_a   1.000
_cell.length_b   1.000
_cell.length_c   1.000
_cell.angle_alpha   90.00
_cell.angle_beta   90.00
_cell.angle_gamma   90.00
#
_symmetry.space_group_name_H-M   'P 1'
#
loop_
_entity.id
_entity.type
_entity.pdbx_description
1 polymer ?
#
loop_
_entity_poly.entity_id
_entity_poly.type
_entity_poly.pdbx_seq_one_letter_code
_entity_poly.pdbx_strand_id
1 'polypeptide(L)'
;MVSNDETMDLYNDLKNQILNLGNDIEIRPTKKYVAFRRKQQFVGIVFLKEKLKLYLNADSSQLQDPFNKVRDVSNIGHYSSGNSEIIVSHPSDIPVAFSLIRQVYEKS
;
A
#
# COMPACT_ATOMS: atom_id res chain seq x y z
N MET A 1 -13.31 -4.26 -11.62
CA MET A 1 -11.97 -3.72 -11.41
C MET A 1 -11.17 -3.95 -12.66
N VAL A 2 -10.66 -2.90 -13.29
CA VAL A 2 -10.02 -3.01 -14.60
C VAL A 2 -8.58 -2.53 -14.49
N SER A 3 -7.69 -3.49 -14.23
CA SER A 3 -6.25 -3.24 -14.25
C SER A 3 -5.64 -4.07 -15.37
N ASN A 4 -4.60 -3.55 -16.03
CA ASN A 4 -3.90 -4.31 -17.04
C ASN A 4 -3.01 -5.39 -16.40
N ASP A 5 -2.44 -6.28 -17.23
CA ASP A 5 -1.64 -7.40 -16.73
C ASP A 5 -0.40 -6.93 -15.99
N GLU A 6 0.23 -5.85 -16.43
CA GLU A 6 1.41 -5.31 -15.76
C GLU A 6 1.07 -4.80 -14.35
N THR A 7 -0.08 -4.15 -14.20
CA THR A 7 -0.55 -3.67 -12.90
C THR A 7 -0.86 -4.84 -11.97
N MET A 8 -1.46 -5.90 -12.49
CA MET A 8 -1.71 -7.10 -11.71
C MET A 8 -0.42 -7.79 -11.28
N ASP A 9 0.61 -7.78 -12.11
CA ASP A 9 1.92 -8.31 -11.75
C ASP A 9 2.55 -7.51 -10.60
N LEU A 10 2.43 -6.18 -10.64
CA LEU A 10 2.89 -5.32 -9.55
C LEU A 10 2.18 -5.67 -8.24
N TYR A 11 0.87 -5.85 -8.30
CA TYR A 11 0.08 -6.22 -7.13
C TYR A 11 0.54 -7.56 -6.57
N ASN A 12 0.69 -8.57 -7.42
CA ASN A 12 1.08 -9.90 -6.97
C ASN A 12 2.46 -9.90 -6.31
N ASP A 13 3.39 -9.13 -6.85
CA ASP A 13 4.72 -8.98 -6.26
C ASP A 13 4.63 -8.34 -4.86
N LEU A 14 3.93 -7.22 -4.76
CA LEU A 14 3.72 -6.55 -3.47
C LEU A 14 3.02 -7.46 -2.47
N LYS A 15 1.96 -8.12 -2.89
CA LYS A 15 1.19 -9.03 -2.05
C LYS A 15 2.09 -10.11 -1.45
N ASN A 16 2.91 -10.74 -2.29
CA ASN A 16 3.81 -11.80 -1.83
C ASN A 16 4.81 -11.27 -0.80
N GLN A 17 5.37 -10.09 -1.03
CA GLN A 17 6.31 -9.49 -0.10
C GLN A 17 5.64 -9.11 1.22
N ILE A 18 4.43 -8.55 1.16
CA ILE A 18 3.67 -8.18 2.35
C ILE A 18 3.36 -9.42 3.18
N LEU A 19 2.89 -10.49 2.56
CA LEU A 19 2.54 -11.72 3.28
C LEU A 19 3.76 -12.39 3.91
N ASN A 20 4.95 -12.13 3.42
CA ASN A 20 6.18 -12.64 4.01
C ASN A 20 6.63 -11.85 5.25
N LEU A 21 5.97 -10.73 5.59
CA LEU A 21 6.30 -9.97 6.78
C LEU A 21 5.93 -10.70 8.07
N GLY A 22 4.88 -11.52 8.03
CA GLY A 22 4.45 -12.27 9.22
C GLY A 22 3.33 -13.24 8.89
N ASN A 23 3.01 -14.10 9.86
CA ASN A 23 1.99 -15.13 9.72
C ASN A 23 0.59 -14.66 10.13
N ASP A 24 0.48 -13.45 10.63
CA ASP A 24 -0.73 -12.91 11.23
C ASP A 24 -1.42 -11.87 10.36
N ILE A 25 -1.10 -11.83 9.08
CA ILE A 25 -1.66 -10.86 8.14
C ILE A 25 -2.89 -11.42 7.47
N GLU A 26 -4.00 -10.68 7.56
CA GLU A 26 -5.25 -10.98 6.85
C GLU A 26 -5.38 -10.10 5.62
N ILE A 27 -5.90 -10.68 4.54
CA ILE A 27 -6.25 -9.95 3.34
C ILE A 27 -7.76 -9.77 3.33
N ARG A 28 -8.22 -8.52 3.19
CA ARG A 28 -9.65 -8.19 3.10
C ARG A 28 -9.95 -7.45 1.81
N PRO A 29 -10.40 -8.17 0.77
CA PRO A 29 -10.82 -7.50 -0.46
C PRO A 29 -12.16 -6.80 -0.25
N THR A 30 -12.27 -5.62 -0.86
CA THR A 30 -13.54 -4.88 -0.93
C THR A 30 -13.81 -4.54 -2.39
N LYS A 31 -14.93 -3.85 -2.66
CA LYS A 31 -15.24 -3.41 -4.03
C LYS A 31 -14.25 -2.37 -4.55
N LYS A 32 -13.60 -1.62 -3.66
CA LYS A 32 -12.77 -0.47 -4.03
C LYS A 32 -11.28 -0.72 -3.85
N TYR A 33 -10.91 -1.58 -2.93
CA TYR A 33 -9.50 -1.80 -2.61
C TYR A 33 -9.31 -3.16 -1.93
N VAL A 34 -8.05 -3.56 -1.80
CA VAL A 34 -7.68 -4.74 -1.02
C VAL A 34 -6.93 -4.25 0.23
N ALA A 35 -7.44 -4.60 1.39
CA ALA A 35 -6.84 -4.22 2.67
C ALA A 35 -5.97 -5.35 3.20
N PHE A 36 -4.83 -4.99 3.76
CA PHE A 36 -3.97 -5.89 4.51
C PHE A 36 -3.99 -5.45 5.97
N ARG A 37 -4.32 -6.35 6.86
CA ARG A 37 -4.45 -6.01 8.27
C ARG A 37 -3.77 -7.03 9.16
N ARG A 38 -3.39 -6.53 10.32
CA ARG A 38 -2.84 -7.31 11.41
C ARG A 38 -3.81 -7.20 12.59
N LYS A 39 -3.58 -6.30 13.53
CA LYS A 39 -4.60 -5.92 14.52
C LYS A 39 -5.56 -4.92 13.93
N GLN A 40 -5.03 -4.07 13.06
CA GLN A 40 -5.79 -3.10 12.29
C GLN A 40 -5.21 -3.05 10.89
N GLN A 41 -5.92 -2.43 9.98
CA GLN A 41 -5.44 -2.26 8.62
C GLN A 41 -4.17 -1.40 8.62
N PHE A 42 -3.11 -1.88 7.97
CA PHE A 42 -1.87 -1.12 7.84
C PHE A 42 -1.62 -0.64 6.41
N VAL A 43 -2.19 -1.28 5.42
CA VAL A 43 -2.12 -0.82 4.04
C VAL A 43 -3.38 -1.20 3.28
N GLY A 44 -3.85 -0.30 2.40
CA GLY A 44 -4.91 -0.57 1.46
C GLY A 44 -4.41 -0.30 0.06
N ILE A 45 -4.71 -1.19 -0.88
CA ILE A 45 -4.27 -1.07 -2.27
C ILE A 45 -5.47 -0.85 -3.16
N VAL A 46 -5.50 0.30 -3.84
CA VAL A 46 -6.52 0.65 -4.82
C VAL A 46 -5.96 0.38 -6.21
N PHE A 47 -6.73 -0.34 -7.02
CA PHE A 47 -6.33 -0.71 -8.37
C PHE A 47 -6.80 0.34 -9.36
N LEU A 48 -5.85 0.87 -10.13
CA LEU A 48 -6.15 1.70 -11.28
C LEU A 48 -5.73 0.93 -12.53
N LYS A 49 -6.02 1.45 -13.71
CA LYS A 49 -5.75 0.72 -14.95
C LYS A 49 -4.27 0.41 -15.13
N GLU A 50 -3.41 1.39 -14.86
CA GLU A 50 -1.98 1.30 -15.16
C GLU A 50 -1.10 1.48 -13.93
N LYS A 51 -1.69 1.57 -12.72
CA LYS A 51 -0.93 1.79 -11.49
C LYS A 51 -1.74 1.37 -10.29
N LEU A 52 -1.03 1.28 -9.16
CA LEU A 52 -1.64 1.03 -7.85
C LEU A 52 -1.50 2.27 -7.00
N LYS A 53 -2.53 2.58 -6.21
CA LYS A 53 -2.45 3.56 -5.14
C LYS A 53 -2.44 2.82 -3.82
N LEU A 54 -1.44 3.07 -3.01
CA LEU A 54 -1.32 2.47 -1.69
C LEU A 54 -1.62 3.53 -0.64
N TYR A 55 -2.50 3.19 0.31
CA TYR A 55 -2.80 4.04 1.45
C TYR A 55 -2.23 3.41 2.70
N LEU A 56 -1.32 4.13 3.35
CA LEU A 56 -0.59 3.65 4.51
C LEU A 56 -1.20 4.26 5.77
N ASN A 57 -1.45 3.43 6.77
CA ASN A 57 -2.04 3.87 8.04
C ASN A 57 -0.96 4.44 8.96
N ALA A 58 -0.42 5.57 8.57
CA ALA A 58 0.59 6.31 9.32
C ALA A 58 0.63 7.76 8.86
N ASP A 59 1.04 8.65 9.74
CA ASP A 59 1.32 10.02 9.36
C ASP A 59 2.58 10.06 8.50
N SER A 60 2.54 10.83 7.41
CA SER A 60 3.67 10.93 6.50
C SER A 60 4.93 11.44 7.21
N SER A 61 4.78 12.27 8.23
CA SER A 61 5.89 12.82 9.01
C SER A 61 6.62 11.74 9.82
N GLN A 62 5.98 10.59 10.05
CA GLN A 62 6.57 9.48 10.82
C GLN A 62 7.25 8.44 9.94
N LEU A 63 7.16 8.59 8.63
CA LEU A 63 7.72 7.66 7.67
C LEU A 63 9.08 8.15 7.17
N GLN A 64 10.04 7.23 7.09
CA GLN A 64 11.31 7.52 6.43
C GLN A 64 11.11 7.35 4.93
N ASP A 65 11.11 8.47 4.22
CA ASP A 65 10.79 8.53 2.80
C ASP A 65 11.92 9.27 2.05
N PRO A 66 13.09 8.63 1.91
CA PRO A 66 14.27 9.30 1.32
C PRO A 66 14.08 9.73 -0.13
N PHE A 67 13.13 9.12 -0.84
CA PHE A 67 12.88 9.45 -2.25
C PHE A 67 11.69 10.38 -2.42
N ASN A 68 11.11 10.86 -1.33
CA ASN A 68 9.99 11.80 -1.34
C ASN A 68 8.80 11.29 -2.17
N LYS A 69 8.42 10.02 -1.95
CA LYS A 69 7.35 9.35 -2.69
C LYS A 69 6.00 9.41 -1.99
N VAL A 70 5.99 9.71 -0.69
CA VAL A 70 4.78 9.71 0.11
C VAL A 70 4.07 11.05 -0.03
N ARG A 71 2.75 10.98 -0.25
CA ARG A 71 1.87 12.14 -0.26
C ARG A 71 0.98 12.10 0.97
N ASP A 72 0.90 13.22 1.67
CA ASP A 72 -0.03 13.37 2.80
C ASP A 72 -1.45 13.56 2.26
N VAL A 73 -2.35 12.64 2.61
CA VAL A 73 -3.75 12.68 2.18
C VAL A 73 -4.71 12.75 3.37
N SER A 74 -4.22 13.18 4.52
CA SER A 74 -5.04 13.25 5.73
C SER A 74 -6.25 14.17 5.59
N ASN A 75 -6.16 15.19 4.72
CA ASN A 75 -7.25 16.15 4.46
C ASN A 75 -7.99 15.86 3.16
N ILE A 76 -7.73 14.72 2.52
CA ILE A 76 -8.33 14.38 1.22
C ILE A 76 -9.17 13.11 1.41
N GLY A 77 -10.38 13.12 0.85
CA GLY A 77 -11.24 11.92 0.86
C GLY A 77 -10.63 10.79 0.02
N HIS A 78 -10.68 9.57 0.54
CA HIS A 78 -10.21 8.38 -0.17
C HIS A 78 -10.94 7.13 0.34
N TYR A 79 -10.79 6.03 -0.38
CA TYR A 79 -11.57 4.81 -0.11
C TYR A 79 -11.06 3.99 1.06
N SER A 80 -9.77 4.10 1.38
CA SER A 80 -9.13 3.26 2.39
C SER A 80 -8.76 4.09 3.61
N SER A 81 -8.55 3.42 4.74
CA SER A 81 -7.98 4.06 5.92
C SER A 81 -6.51 4.37 5.69
N GLY A 82 -6.07 5.53 6.16
CA GLY A 82 -4.67 5.89 6.09
C GLY A 82 -4.49 7.34 5.69
N ASN A 83 -3.41 7.93 6.19
CA ASN A 83 -3.11 9.34 6.00
C ASN A 83 -2.00 9.57 4.98
N SER A 84 -1.39 8.52 4.47
CA SER A 84 -0.27 8.61 3.54
C SER A 84 -0.55 7.79 2.29
N GLU A 85 -0.19 8.32 1.14
CA GLU A 85 -0.42 7.68 -0.15
C GLU A 85 0.90 7.54 -0.89
N ILE A 86 1.06 6.41 -1.59
CA ILE A 86 2.17 6.21 -2.51
C ILE A 86 1.64 5.56 -3.79
N ILE A 87 2.20 5.95 -4.93
CA ILE A 87 1.84 5.41 -6.24
C ILE A 87 2.89 4.39 -6.66
N VAL A 88 2.43 3.26 -7.16
CA VAL A 88 3.29 2.21 -7.75
C VAL A 88 2.85 2.01 -9.19
N SER A 89 3.71 2.36 -10.14
CA SER A 89 3.41 2.23 -11.56
C SER A 89 4.47 1.42 -12.33
N HIS A 90 5.62 1.17 -11.71
CA HIS A 90 6.72 0.41 -12.32
C HIS A 90 7.31 -0.57 -11.32
N PRO A 91 7.91 -1.67 -11.78
CA PRO A 91 8.59 -2.60 -10.87
C PRO A 91 9.65 -1.94 -9.97
N SER A 92 10.29 -0.89 -10.46
CA SER A 92 11.30 -0.15 -9.66
C SER A 92 10.70 0.59 -8.47
N ASP A 93 9.38 0.81 -8.45
CA ASP A 93 8.69 1.43 -7.32
C ASP A 93 8.47 0.43 -6.17
N ILE A 94 8.54 -0.86 -6.44
CA ILE A 94 8.22 -1.91 -5.47
C ILE A 94 9.13 -1.87 -4.23
N PRO A 95 10.46 -1.82 -4.35
CA PRO A 95 11.33 -1.79 -3.16
C PRO A 95 11.06 -0.59 -2.26
N VAL A 96 10.81 0.58 -2.85
CA VAL A 96 10.50 1.80 -2.10
C VAL A 96 9.16 1.65 -1.38
N ALA A 97 8.14 1.22 -2.10
CA ALA A 97 6.81 1.01 -1.54
C ALA A 97 6.85 -0.02 -0.42
N PHE A 98 7.54 -1.13 -0.62
CA PHE A 98 7.63 -2.18 0.38
C PHE A 98 8.34 -1.69 1.64
N SER A 99 9.40 -0.90 1.50
CA SER A 99 10.11 -0.32 2.65
C SER A 99 9.15 0.51 3.52
N LEU A 100 8.28 1.31 2.89
CA LEU A 100 7.30 2.11 3.59
C LEU A 100 6.21 1.25 4.24
N ILE A 101 5.73 0.24 3.53
CA ILE A 101 4.74 -0.69 4.07
C ILE A 101 5.29 -1.40 5.31
N ARG A 102 6.54 -1.85 5.26
CA ARG A 102 7.17 -2.53 6.38
C ARG A 102 7.27 -1.63 7.61
N GLN A 103 7.57 -0.34 7.42
CA GLN A 103 7.60 0.61 8.53
C GLN A 103 6.24 0.67 9.23
N VAL A 104 5.15 0.73 8.47
CA VAL A 104 3.81 0.77 9.03
C VAL A 104 3.47 -0.54 9.73
N TYR A 105 3.82 -1.67 9.12
CA TYR A 105 3.59 -2.99 9.70
C TYR A 105 4.30 -3.13 11.05
N GLU A 106 5.53 -2.70 11.14
CA GLU A 106 6.32 -2.82 12.38
C GLU A 106 5.76 -1.97 13.53
N LYS A 107 5.00 -0.92 13.20
CA LYS A 107 4.36 -0.06 14.19
C LYS A 107 2.92 -0.47 14.54
N SER A 108 2.37 -1.41 13.82
CA SER A 108 0.96 -1.79 14.00
C SER A 108 0.75 -2.81 15.11
#